data_b3592a17ca15e012da2e5f6d5e1bdcac
#
_entry.id   b3592a17ca15e012da2e5f6d5e1bdcac
#
_cell.length_a   1.000
_cell.length_b   1.000
_cell.length_c   1.000
_cell.angle_alpha   90.00
_cell.angle_beta   90.00
_cell.angle_gamma   90.00
#
_symmetry.space_group_name_H-M   'P 1'
#
loop_
_entity.id
_entity.type
_entity.pdbx_description
1 polymer ?
#
loop_
_entity_poly.entity_id
_entity_poly.type
_entity_poly.pdbx_seq_one_letter_code
_entity_poly.pdbx_strand_id
1 'polypeptide(L)'
;MKYILFFMFIVLAGMAVFIVSARPYLLERWFPSEETKTQLRTVGKYCSAKSNLEGLIAELPFLEDKNLQKTQLEFEKERMKQCGYPFKQPDNLAQQKSFDCNTKLYIQRYNELVNQYKIGEPNHR
;
A
#
# COMPACT_ATOMS: atom_id res chain seq x y z
N MET A 1 27.68 -0.54 -49.80
CA MET A 1 26.77 -1.64 -49.37
C MET A 1 27.35 -2.49 -48.23
N LYS A 2 28.63 -2.82 -48.26
CA LYS A 2 29.25 -3.61 -47.20
C LYS A 2 29.11 -2.95 -45.81
N TYR A 3 29.23 -1.63 -45.74
CA TYR A 3 29.16 -0.90 -44.47
C TYR A 3 27.74 -0.83 -43.88
N ILE A 4 26.74 -0.80 -44.74
CA ILE A 4 25.35 -0.77 -44.31
C ILE A 4 24.95 -2.10 -43.63
N LEU A 5 25.34 -3.22 -44.25
CA LEU A 5 25.11 -4.56 -43.68
C LEU A 5 25.86 -4.76 -42.37
N PHE A 6 27.09 -4.31 -42.29
CA PHE A 6 27.90 -4.37 -41.07
C PHE A 6 27.27 -3.53 -39.96
N PHE A 7 26.83 -2.31 -40.29
CA PHE A 7 26.16 -1.42 -39.34
C PHE A 7 24.84 -2.01 -38.83
N MET A 8 24.03 -2.58 -39.71
CA MET A 8 22.82 -3.26 -39.33
C MET A 8 23.08 -4.44 -38.40
N PHE A 9 24.12 -5.20 -38.66
CA PHE A 9 24.50 -6.32 -37.82
C PHE A 9 24.89 -5.87 -36.42
N ILE A 10 25.63 -4.76 -36.28
CA ILE A 10 26.01 -4.19 -34.99
C ILE A 10 24.77 -3.72 -34.23
N VAL A 11 23.83 -3.06 -34.89
CA VAL A 11 22.57 -2.59 -34.29
C VAL A 11 21.73 -3.76 -33.78
N LEU A 12 21.59 -4.81 -34.58
CA LEU A 12 20.85 -6.02 -34.19
C LEU A 12 21.49 -6.73 -32.99
N ALA A 13 22.82 -6.84 -32.98
CA ALA A 13 23.55 -7.43 -31.88
C ALA A 13 23.39 -6.60 -30.60
N GLY A 14 23.45 -5.27 -30.71
CA GLY A 14 23.22 -4.36 -29.59
C GLY A 14 21.81 -4.48 -29.01
N MET A 15 20.80 -4.57 -29.86
CA MET A 15 19.40 -4.77 -29.44
C MET A 15 19.22 -6.12 -28.75
N ALA A 16 19.83 -7.19 -29.25
CA ALA A 16 19.76 -8.51 -28.64
C ALA A 16 20.39 -8.51 -27.24
N VAL A 17 21.54 -7.88 -27.07
CA VAL A 17 22.19 -7.73 -25.75
C VAL A 17 21.31 -6.92 -24.79
N PHE A 18 20.73 -5.83 -25.26
CA PHE A 18 19.82 -5.00 -24.46
C PHE A 18 18.60 -5.80 -23.97
N ILE A 19 17.95 -6.55 -24.87
CA ILE A 19 16.78 -7.36 -24.52
C ILE A 19 17.15 -8.41 -23.47
N VAL A 20 18.27 -9.11 -23.64
CA VAL A 20 18.73 -10.13 -22.68
C VAL A 20 19.04 -9.50 -21.33
N SER A 21 19.72 -8.36 -21.32
CA SER A 21 20.11 -7.67 -20.08
C SER A 21 18.90 -7.07 -19.34
N ALA A 22 17.90 -6.57 -20.07
CA ALA A 22 16.72 -5.98 -19.50
C ALA A 22 15.62 -7.00 -19.17
N ARG A 23 15.76 -8.24 -19.61
CA ARG A 23 14.73 -9.28 -19.45
C ARG A 23 14.24 -9.47 -18.02
N PRO A 24 15.11 -9.60 -16.99
CA PRO A 24 14.64 -9.76 -15.61
C PRO A 24 13.80 -8.58 -15.14
N TYR A 25 14.20 -7.35 -15.48
CA TYR A 25 13.49 -6.14 -15.10
C TYR A 25 12.12 -6.06 -15.79
N LEU A 26 12.06 -6.33 -17.10
CA LEU A 26 10.83 -6.30 -17.87
C LEU A 26 9.83 -7.37 -17.42
N LEU A 27 10.31 -8.58 -17.14
CA LEU A 27 9.47 -9.67 -16.65
C LEU A 27 8.87 -9.36 -15.29
N GLU A 28 9.65 -8.80 -14.38
CA GLU A 28 9.17 -8.44 -13.06
C GLU A 28 8.12 -7.33 -13.12
N ARG A 29 8.29 -6.37 -14.03
CA ARG A 29 7.33 -5.27 -14.21
C ARG A 29 6.00 -5.73 -14.82
N TRP A 30 6.05 -6.60 -15.84
CA TRP A 30 4.85 -7.05 -16.56
C TRP A 30 4.25 -8.32 -15.99
N PHE A 31 5.07 -9.16 -15.41
CA PHE A 31 4.69 -10.45 -14.82
C PHE A 31 5.32 -10.57 -13.43
N PRO A 32 4.82 -9.81 -12.43
CA PRO A 32 5.39 -9.87 -11.10
C PRO A 32 5.28 -11.26 -10.50
N SER A 33 6.28 -11.65 -9.71
CA SER A 33 6.27 -12.92 -8.99
C SER A 33 5.12 -12.97 -7.99
N GLU A 34 4.73 -14.15 -7.53
CA GLU A 34 3.68 -14.30 -6.51
C GLU A 34 4.05 -13.58 -5.21
N GLU A 35 5.34 -13.58 -4.85
CA GLU A 35 5.83 -12.84 -3.70
C GLU A 35 5.60 -11.32 -3.88
N THR A 36 5.97 -10.77 -5.03
CA THR A 36 5.76 -9.35 -5.35
C THR A 36 4.27 -9.00 -5.34
N LYS A 37 3.42 -9.86 -5.91
CA LYS A 37 1.96 -9.67 -5.88
C LYS A 37 1.42 -9.65 -4.46
N THR A 38 1.91 -10.54 -3.59
CA THR A 38 1.51 -10.60 -2.19
C THR A 38 1.92 -9.33 -1.46
N GLN A 39 3.14 -8.85 -1.68
CA GLN A 39 3.63 -7.58 -1.10
C GLN A 39 2.77 -6.41 -1.55
N LEU A 40 2.44 -6.33 -2.85
CA LEU A 40 1.60 -5.25 -3.40
C LEU A 40 0.19 -5.29 -2.81
N ARG A 41 -0.39 -6.46 -2.63
CA ARG A 41 -1.70 -6.61 -1.99
C ARG A 41 -1.67 -6.15 -0.54
N THR A 42 -0.64 -6.53 0.19
CA THR A 42 -0.46 -6.15 1.60
C THR A 42 -0.36 -4.64 1.75
N VAL A 43 0.48 -3.99 0.95
CA VAL A 43 0.62 -2.53 0.96
C VAL A 43 -0.68 -1.86 0.51
N GLY A 44 -1.32 -2.38 -0.53
CA GLY A 44 -2.59 -1.85 -1.05
C GLY A 44 -3.70 -1.87 -0.01
N LYS A 45 -3.84 -2.96 0.71
CA LYS A 45 -4.83 -3.08 1.80
C LYS A 45 -4.54 -2.09 2.92
N TYR A 46 -3.29 -1.97 3.32
CA TYR A 46 -2.85 -1.01 4.33
C TYR A 46 -3.17 0.43 3.91
N CYS A 47 -2.77 0.81 2.70
CA CYS A 47 -3.01 2.16 2.20
C CYS A 47 -4.50 2.47 2.08
N SER A 48 -5.31 1.51 1.63
CA SER A 48 -6.76 1.68 1.53
C SER A 48 -7.41 1.84 2.91
N ALA A 49 -7.03 1.00 3.87
CA ALA A 49 -7.57 1.07 5.22
C ALA A 49 -7.21 2.40 5.90
N LYS A 50 -5.97 2.82 5.77
CA LYS A 50 -5.49 4.09 6.33
C LYS A 50 -6.20 5.28 5.68
N SER A 51 -6.29 5.31 4.35
CA SER A 51 -6.96 6.36 3.60
C SER A 51 -8.44 6.47 3.94
N ASN A 52 -9.13 5.33 4.07
CA ASN A 52 -10.54 5.29 4.43
C ASN A 52 -10.76 5.87 5.83
N LEU A 53 -9.90 5.50 6.78
CA LEU A 53 -10.00 6.03 8.14
C LEU A 53 -9.72 7.53 8.18
N GLU A 54 -8.67 8.00 7.51
CA GLU A 54 -8.33 9.41 7.43
C GLU A 54 -9.45 10.23 6.79
N GLY A 55 -10.05 9.70 5.70
CA GLY A 55 -11.18 10.32 5.04
C GLY A 55 -12.40 10.42 5.94
N LEU A 56 -12.68 9.37 6.71
CA LEU A 56 -13.79 9.37 7.67
C LEU A 56 -13.55 10.40 8.77
N ILE A 57 -12.37 10.46 9.34
CA ILE A 57 -12.03 11.43 10.39
C ILE A 57 -12.16 12.87 9.86
N ALA A 58 -11.80 13.10 8.60
CA ALA A 58 -11.95 14.41 7.97
C ALA A 58 -13.42 14.84 7.85
N GLU A 59 -14.35 13.88 7.74
CA GLU A 59 -15.80 14.15 7.69
C GLU A 59 -16.41 14.35 9.08
N LEU A 60 -15.73 13.91 10.13
CA LEU A 60 -16.21 14.05 11.50
C LEU A 60 -15.78 15.40 12.09
N PRO A 61 -16.48 15.92 13.12
CA PRO A 61 -16.10 17.17 13.78
C PRO A 61 -14.87 16.99 14.68
N PHE A 62 -13.76 16.56 14.11
CA PHE A 62 -12.55 16.19 14.84
C PHE A 62 -11.98 17.36 15.65
N LEU A 63 -11.96 18.56 15.06
CA LEU A 63 -11.39 19.74 15.72
C LEU A 63 -12.26 20.23 16.89
N GLU A 64 -13.54 19.91 16.89
CA GLU A 64 -14.51 20.34 17.90
C GLU A 64 -14.76 19.28 18.96
N ASP A 65 -14.52 18.01 18.64
CA ASP A 65 -14.79 16.87 19.52
C ASP A 65 -13.53 16.42 20.25
N LYS A 66 -13.37 16.88 21.47
CA LYS A 66 -12.22 16.53 22.31
C LYS A 66 -12.17 15.04 22.64
N ASN A 67 -13.33 14.40 22.78
CA ASN A 67 -13.38 12.96 23.03
C ASN A 67 -12.87 12.17 21.82
N LEU A 68 -13.25 12.57 20.61
CA LEU A 68 -12.75 11.97 19.38
C LEU A 68 -11.23 12.12 19.26
N GLN A 69 -10.72 13.32 19.56
CA GLN A 69 -9.26 13.56 19.56
C GLN A 69 -8.54 12.64 20.54
N LYS A 70 -9.07 12.53 21.75
CA LYS A 70 -8.50 11.69 22.80
C LYS A 70 -8.51 10.21 22.41
N THR A 71 -9.66 9.70 21.97
CA THR A 71 -9.78 8.29 21.58
C THR A 71 -8.95 7.96 20.35
N GLN A 72 -8.80 8.90 19.42
CA GLN A 72 -7.94 8.71 18.25
C GLN A 72 -6.47 8.67 18.65
N LEU A 73 -6.05 9.51 19.57
CA LEU A 73 -4.67 9.49 20.08
C LEU A 73 -4.37 8.17 20.81
N GLU A 74 -5.30 7.70 21.63
CA GLU A 74 -5.19 6.41 22.31
C GLU A 74 -5.10 5.27 21.30
N PHE A 75 -5.92 5.32 20.25
CA PHE A 75 -5.87 4.34 19.16
C PHE A 75 -4.48 4.31 18.50
N GLU A 76 -3.93 5.48 18.14
CA GLU A 76 -2.61 5.56 17.52
C GLU A 76 -1.51 5.00 18.41
N LYS A 77 -1.55 5.30 19.71
CA LYS A 77 -0.58 4.77 20.67
C LYS A 77 -0.67 3.24 20.77
N GLU A 78 -1.89 2.72 20.88
CA GLU A 78 -2.10 1.28 21.00
C GLU A 78 -1.71 0.56 19.71
N ARG A 79 -2.04 1.13 18.55
CA ARG A 79 -1.63 0.59 17.25
C ARG A 79 -0.11 0.49 17.14
N MET A 80 0.60 1.56 17.50
CA MET A 80 2.07 1.57 17.47
C MET A 80 2.66 0.53 18.42
N LYS A 81 2.04 0.36 19.58
CA LYS A 81 2.47 -0.62 20.57
C LYS A 81 2.28 -2.05 20.08
N GLN A 82 1.12 -2.36 19.48
CA GLN A 82 0.79 -3.72 19.04
C GLN A 82 1.46 -4.09 17.73
N CYS A 83 1.47 -3.19 16.75
CA CYS A 83 1.85 -3.50 15.37
C CYS A 83 3.22 -2.96 14.98
N GLY A 84 3.71 -1.93 15.67
CA GLY A 84 4.87 -1.18 15.24
C GLY A 84 4.54 -0.31 14.02
N TYR A 85 5.54 0.34 13.48
CA TYR A 85 5.38 1.23 12.33
C TYR A 85 5.87 0.54 11.06
N PRO A 86 5.06 0.49 9.99
CA PRO A 86 5.48 -0.15 8.73
C PRO A 86 6.35 0.79 7.90
N PHE A 87 7.61 0.94 8.27
CA PHE A 87 8.53 1.87 7.60
C PHE A 87 8.94 1.47 6.19
N LYS A 88 8.98 0.18 5.92
CA LYS A 88 9.57 -0.35 4.69
C LYS A 88 8.55 -1.15 3.92
N GLN A 89 8.90 -1.48 2.68
CA GLN A 89 8.14 -2.43 1.89
C GLN A 89 8.12 -3.80 2.60
N PRO A 90 7.02 -4.56 2.51
CA PRO A 90 6.91 -5.84 3.21
C PRO A 90 7.73 -6.93 2.52
N ASP A 91 9.05 -6.77 2.54
CA ASP A 91 10.00 -7.69 1.90
C ASP A 91 10.32 -8.94 2.73
N ASN A 92 9.86 -8.98 3.98
CA ASN A 92 10.01 -10.15 4.84
C ASN A 92 8.73 -10.40 5.64
N LEU A 93 8.66 -11.56 6.29
CA LEU A 93 7.47 -11.99 7.03
C LEU A 93 7.12 -11.05 8.18
N ALA A 94 8.13 -10.56 8.91
CA ALA A 94 7.90 -9.65 10.04
C ALA A 94 7.26 -8.33 9.58
N GLN A 95 7.74 -7.78 8.47
CA GLN A 95 7.18 -6.56 7.90
C GLN A 95 5.78 -6.78 7.35
N GLN A 96 5.53 -7.92 6.69
CA GLN A 96 4.19 -8.27 6.22
C GLN A 96 3.21 -8.36 7.39
N LYS A 97 3.62 -8.96 8.51
CA LYS A 97 2.80 -9.03 9.72
C LYS A 97 2.50 -7.65 10.29
N SER A 98 3.49 -6.75 10.28
CA SER A 98 3.30 -5.37 10.75
C SER A 98 2.29 -4.63 9.88
N PHE A 99 2.38 -4.75 8.55
CA PHE A 99 1.39 -4.17 7.63
C PHE A 99 -0.01 -4.74 7.87
N ASP A 100 -0.13 -6.06 7.97
CA ASP A 100 -1.43 -6.72 8.19
C ASP A 100 -2.02 -6.34 9.54
N CYS A 101 -1.21 -6.27 10.59
CA CYS A 101 -1.62 -5.84 11.93
C CYS A 101 -2.20 -4.43 11.88
N ASN A 102 -1.48 -3.48 11.28
CA ASN A 102 -1.94 -2.10 11.14
C ASN A 102 -3.22 -2.01 10.31
N THR A 103 -3.30 -2.75 9.21
CA THR A 103 -4.49 -2.80 8.35
C THR A 103 -5.71 -3.23 9.14
N LYS A 104 -5.60 -4.30 9.92
CA LYS A 104 -6.68 -4.82 10.74
C LYS A 104 -7.18 -3.79 11.76
N LEU A 105 -6.25 -3.12 12.44
CA LEU A 105 -6.61 -2.11 13.44
C LEU A 105 -7.26 -0.89 12.80
N TYR A 106 -6.79 -0.44 11.63
CA TYR A 106 -7.43 0.65 10.90
C TYR A 106 -8.86 0.32 10.49
N ILE A 107 -9.10 -0.91 10.02
CA ILE A 107 -10.44 -1.37 9.65
C ILE A 107 -11.35 -1.42 10.89
N GLN A 108 -10.87 -1.94 12.00
CA GLN A 108 -11.60 -1.97 13.27
C GLN A 108 -11.97 -0.56 13.73
N ARG A 109 -11.02 0.36 13.70
CA ARG A 109 -11.26 1.76 14.11
C ARG A 109 -12.28 2.44 13.19
N TYR A 110 -12.17 2.21 11.89
CA TYR A 110 -13.14 2.72 10.92
C TYR A 110 -14.55 2.25 11.27
N ASN A 111 -14.72 0.96 11.52
CA ASN A 111 -16.01 0.38 11.86
C ASN A 111 -16.55 0.91 13.19
N GLU A 112 -15.69 1.08 14.19
CA GLU A 112 -16.05 1.68 15.47
C GLU A 112 -16.60 3.09 15.28
N LEU A 113 -15.92 3.91 14.50
CA LEU A 113 -16.34 5.29 14.23
C LEU A 113 -17.62 5.35 13.41
N VAL A 114 -17.76 4.50 12.40
CA VAL A 114 -19.02 4.40 11.63
C VAL A 114 -20.18 4.06 12.54
N ASN A 115 -20.01 3.08 13.42
CA ASN A 115 -21.06 2.69 14.37
C ASN A 115 -21.34 3.77 15.40
N GLN A 116 -20.31 4.41 15.94
CA GLN A 116 -20.44 5.45 16.95
C GLN A 116 -21.16 6.69 16.42
N TYR A 117 -20.81 7.12 15.19
CA TYR A 117 -21.39 8.31 14.57
C TYR A 117 -22.51 7.96 13.58
N LYS A 118 -22.79 6.68 13.37
CA LYS A 118 -23.83 6.15 12.49
C LYS A 118 -23.76 6.71 11.07
N ILE A 119 -22.55 6.80 10.55
CA ILE A 119 -22.29 7.33 9.21
C ILE A 119 -22.59 6.23 8.19
N GLY A 120 -23.16 6.62 7.05
CA GLY A 120 -23.48 5.70 5.95
C GLY A 120 -24.82 4.99 6.09
N GLU A 121 -25.55 5.18 7.18
CA GLU A 121 -26.92 4.65 7.30
C GLU A 121 -27.91 5.53 6.53
N PRO A 122 -28.82 4.94 5.73
CA PRO A 122 -29.78 5.71 4.92
C PRO A 122 -30.70 6.64 5.72
N ASN A 123 -30.89 6.34 6.99
CA ASN A 123 -31.84 7.05 7.85
C ASN A 123 -31.27 8.29 8.56
N HIS A 124 -30.00 8.63 8.27
CA HIS A 124 -29.33 9.77 8.91
C HIS A 124 -29.30 11.03 8.06
N ARG A 125 -30.11 11.09 7.08
CA ARG A 125 -30.21 12.26 6.21
C ARG A 125 -31.47 13.08 6.55
#